data_2e01a350b7eb92516ae4c614bd594ed5
#
_entry.id   2e01a350b7eb92516ae4c614bd594ed5
#
_cell.length_a   1.000
_cell.length_b   1.000
_cell.length_c   1.000
_cell.angle_alpha   90.00
_cell.angle_beta   90.00
_cell.angle_gamma   90.00
#
_symmetry.space_group_name_H-M   'P 1'
#
loop_
_entity.id
_entity.type
_entity.pdbx_description
1 polymer ?
#
loop_
_entity_poly.entity_id
_entity_poly.type
_entity_poly.pdbx_seq_one_letter_code
_entity_poly.pdbx_strand_id
1 'polypeptide(L)'
;MKHPLPNFNRALRIGLAGAGGNGSHMVGGLARLHTALRALGHPGLNVHVYDPDTVSPANLGRQLFSAADLGCNKAQVLVNRVNCFFNLQWQAYPTKLTRKSGQCWDFLIGCVDSAVARQELDRCNFHYWLDLGNSAKFGQVVLGETSCPGKRSRPESVAHSFHRNMSKNEQAEHEEWLHWKDHRLPNILGIYPQLKRKNRKEDTAPSCSLAEALEKQDLFINQTVATFALQLLWQFIREGGLDIHGYFINLQTGKVTPLPIK
;
A
#
# COMPACT_ATOMS: atom_id res chain seq x y z
N MET A 1 -20.22 9.96 -1.52
CA MET A 1 -19.79 10.69 -0.28
C MET A 1 -18.27 10.77 -0.32
N LYS A 2 -17.66 11.91 0.03
CA LYS A 2 -16.18 12.05 0.02
C LYS A 2 -15.60 11.45 1.31
N HIS A 3 -14.70 10.46 1.20
CA HIS A 3 -14.02 9.90 2.36
C HIS A 3 -12.86 10.81 2.78
N PRO A 4 -12.87 11.37 4.02
CA PRO A 4 -11.89 12.36 4.44
C PRO A 4 -10.54 11.74 4.83
N LEU A 5 -9.43 12.45 4.56
CA LEU A 5 -8.11 12.13 5.09
C LEU A 5 -7.95 12.81 6.46
N PRO A 6 -7.51 12.09 7.50
CA PRO A 6 -7.12 12.69 8.77
C PRO A 6 -5.99 13.72 8.58
N ASN A 7 -6.03 14.79 9.35
CA ASN A 7 -4.97 15.81 9.30
C ASN A 7 -3.69 15.31 9.99
N PHE A 8 -2.60 15.18 9.23
CA PHE A 8 -1.30 14.79 9.73
C PHE A 8 -0.34 16.00 9.71
N ASN A 9 -0.04 16.58 10.88
CA ASN A 9 0.89 17.71 11.03
C ASN A 9 2.38 17.29 10.94
N ARG A 10 2.69 16.13 10.40
CA ARG A 10 4.02 15.55 10.26
C ARG A 10 4.16 14.80 8.92
N ALA A 11 5.39 14.41 8.59
CA ALA A 11 5.61 13.50 7.45
C ALA A 11 4.81 12.21 7.61
N LEU A 12 4.14 11.79 6.53
CA LEU A 12 3.36 10.55 6.49
C LEU A 12 4.27 9.35 6.56
N ARG A 13 4.00 8.42 7.48
CA ARG A 13 4.74 7.16 7.61
C ARG A 13 4.17 6.12 6.67
N ILE A 14 4.99 5.66 5.75
CA ILE A 14 4.61 4.65 4.75
C ILE A 14 5.43 3.40 4.93
N GLY A 15 4.75 2.25 5.13
CA GLY A 15 5.34 0.94 5.05
C GLY A 15 5.04 0.32 3.68
N LEU A 16 6.06 0.05 2.86
CA LEU A 16 5.91 -0.60 1.58
C LEU A 16 6.41 -2.04 1.67
N ALA A 17 5.52 -2.99 1.43
CA ALA A 17 5.78 -4.42 1.44
C ALA A 17 5.87 -4.97 0.01
N GLY A 18 7.04 -5.48 -0.35
CA GLY A 18 7.36 -5.99 -1.69
C GLY A 18 7.96 -4.93 -2.60
N ALA A 19 9.23 -5.12 -3.00
CA ALA A 19 10.00 -4.26 -3.90
C ALA A 19 10.20 -4.89 -5.29
N GLY A 20 9.29 -5.79 -5.68
CA GLY A 20 9.28 -6.47 -6.97
C GLY A 20 8.65 -5.63 -8.10
N GLY A 21 7.75 -6.22 -8.88
CA GLY A 21 7.09 -5.58 -10.02
C GLY A 21 6.48 -4.22 -9.69
N ASN A 22 5.35 -4.21 -8.99
CA ASN A 22 4.66 -2.98 -8.59
C ASN A 22 5.52 -2.13 -7.64
N GLY A 23 6.18 -2.76 -6.66
CA GLY A 23 6.93 -2.06 -5.62
C GLY A 23 8.12 -1.26 -6.15
N SER A 24 8.85 -1.77 -7.16
CA SER A 24 9.98 -1.03 -7.75
C SER A 24 9.54 0.29 -8.39
N HIS A 25 8.38 0.31 -9.05
CA HIS A 25 7.80 1.53 -9.60
C HIS A 25 7.22 2.44 -8.50
N MET A 26 6.65 1.86 -7.44
CA MET A 26 6.12 2.65 -6.30
C MET A 26 7.22 3.42 -5.59
N VAL A 27 8.39 2.84 -5.32
CA VAL A 27 9.49 3.52 -4.60
C VAL A 27 9.91 4.80 -5.33
N GLY A 28 10.17 4.74 -6.63
CA GLY A 28 10.51 5.92 -7.43
C GLY A 28 9.37 6.94 -7.51
N GLY A 29 8.13 6.47 -7.65
CA GLY A 29 6.94 7.32 -7.66
C GLY A 29 6.70 8.04 -6.33
N LEU A 30 6.88 7.35 -5.20
CA LEU A 30 6.78 7.94 -3.86
C LEU A 30 7.86 9.02 -3.63
N ALA A 31 9.08 8.85 -4.16
CA ALA A 31 10.12 9.87 -4.07
C ALA A 31 9.73 11.15 -4.82
N ARG A 32 9.15 11.03 -6.01
CA ARG A 32 8.59 12.16 -6.75
C ARG A 32 7.42 12.79 -6.00
N LEU A 33 6.53 11.98 -5.44
CA LEU A 33 5.40 12.45 -4.62
C LEU A 33 5.88 13.21 -3.39
N HIS A 34 6.89 12.70 -2.68
CA HIS A 34 7.54 13.40 -1.57
C HIS A 34 8.02 14.79 -1.97
N THR A 35 8.76 14.89 -3.09
CA THR A 35 9.29 16.16 -3.59
C THR A 35 8.17 17.15 -3.91
N ALA A 36 7.11 16.71 -4.59
CA ALA A 36 5.95 17.52 -4.92
C ALA A 36 5.21 18.03 -3.67
N LEU A 37 4.98 17.16 -2.70
CA LEU A 37 4.34 17.51 -1.43
C LEU A 37 5.16 18.53 -0.64
N ARG A 38 6.50 18.35 -0.58
CA ARG A 38 7.40 19.32 0.05
C ARG A 38 7.33 20.68 -0.61
N ALA A 39 7.29 20.75 -1.92
CA ALA A 39 7.15 22.00 -2.68
C ALA A 39 5.82 22.72 -2.40
N LEU A 40 4.77 21.98 -1.99
CA LEU A 40 3.46 22.51 -1.60
C LEU A 40 3.34 22.79 -0.10
N GLY A 41 4.44 22.73 0.68
CA GLY A 41 4.45 23.01 2.11
C GLY A 41 4.03 21.85 3.02
N HIS A 42 3.74 20.65 2.46
CA HIS A 42 3.46 19.46 3.25
C HIS A 42 4.76 18.87 3.83
N PRO A 43 4.77 18.30 5.06
CA PRO A 43 5.98 17.71 5.65
C PRO A 43 6.63 16.57 4.85
N GLY A 44 5.94 16.02 3.83
CA GLY A 44 6.45 14.97 2.95
C GLY A 44 6.15 13.57 3.46
N LEU A 45 6.97 12.61 3.02
CA LEU A 45 6.82 11.18 3.31
C LEU A 45 8.06 10.65 4.03
N ASN A 46 7.86 9.71 4.96
CA ASN A 46 8.90 8.87 5.54
C ASN A 46 8.58 7.42 5.16
N VAL A 47 9.38 6.84 4.25
CA VAL A 47 9.09 5.55 3.64
C VAL A 47 10.06 4.48 4.11
N HIS A 48 9.52 3.33 4.49
CA HIS A 48 10.23 2.13 4.90
C HIS A 48 9.86 1.00 3.94
N VAL A 49 10.85 0.47 3.23
CA VAL A 49 10.66 -0.56 2.19
C VAL A 49 11.12 -1.92 2.71
N TYR A 50 10.26 -2.91 2.59
CA TYR A 50 10.49 -4.28 3.07
C TYR A 50 10.44 -5.27 1.90
N ASP A 51 11.54 -5.99 1.68
CA ASP A 51 11.58 -7.09 0.72
C ASP A 51 12.71 -8.06 1.08
N PRO A 52 12.46 -9.36 1.29
CA PRO A 52 13.48 -10.33 1.61
C PRO A 52 14.30 -10.79 0.39
N ASP A 53 13.83 -10.52 -0.83
CA ASP A 53 14.37 -11.09 -2.05
C ASP A 53 15.60 -10.35 -2.56
N THR A 54 16.40 -11.05 -3.35
CA THR A 54 17.50 -10.49 -4.15
C THR A 54 17.08 -10.34 -5.62
N VAL A 55 17.80 -9.48 -6.34
CA VAL A 55 17.58 -9.27 -7.76
C VAL A 55 18.08 -10.47 -8.55
N SER A 56 17.26 -11.00 -9.43
CA SER A 56 17.54 -12.10 -10.33
C SER A 56 17.45 -11.67 -11.81
N PRO A 57 17.99 -12.43 -12.78
CA PRO A 57 17.85 -12.11 -14.20
C PRO A 57 16.40 -11.92 -14.67
N ALA A 58 15.44 -12.67 -14.11
CA ALA A 58 14.01 -12.55 -14.42
C ALA A 58 13.38 -11.21 -14.00
N ASN A 59 14.08 -10.42 -13.17
CA ASN A 59 13.58 -9.12 -12.71
C ASN A 59 13.97 -7.97 -13.66
N LEU A 60 15.02 -8.15 -14.46
CA LEU A 60 15.54 -7.10 -15.34
C LEU A 60 14.51 -6.70 -16.41
N GLY A 61 14.43 -5.42 -16.73
CA GLY A 61 13.52 -4.87 -17.74
C GLY A 61 12.05 -4.72 -17.29
N ARG A 62 11.50 -5.67 -16.51
CA ARG A 62 10.13 -5.62 -16.00
C ARG A 62 10.01 -4.91 -14.65
N GLN A 63 11.06 -4.98 -13.86
CA GLN A 63 11.22 -4.26 -12.60
C GLN A 63 12.36 -3.23 -12.78
N LEU A 64 12.43 -2.23 -11.93
CA LEU A 64 13.43 -1.17 -12.05
C LEU A 64 14.81 -1.59 -11.51
N PHE A 65 15.34 -2.70 -12.04
CA PHE A 65 16.68 -3.22 -11.74
C PHE A 65 17.53 -3.33 -13.01
N SER A 66 18.84 -3.20 -12.83
CA SER A 66 19.86 -3.34 -13.87
C SER A 66 20.72 -4.58 -13.63
N ALA A 67 21.56 -4.93 -14.60
CA ALA A 67 22.52 -6.03 -14.46
C ALA A 67 23.50 -5.81 -13.28
N ALA A 68 23.83 -4.55 -12.95
CA ALA A 68 24.67 -4.23 -11.82
C ALA A 68 24.04 -4.53 -10.44
N ASP A 69 22.73 -4.72 -10.39
CA ASP A 69 21.99 -4.98 -9.17
C ASP A 69 21.86 -6.49 -8.86
N LEU A 70 22.29 -7.37 -9.77
CA LEU A 70 22.15 -8.83 -9.62
C LEU A 70 22.74 -9.33 -8.30
N GLY A 71 21.95 -10.14 -7.57
CA GLY A 71 22.34 -10.69 -6.27
C GLY A 71 22.16 -9.72 -5.08
N CYS A 72 21.96 -8.42 -5.32
CA CYS A 72 21.70 -7.44 -4.27
C CYS A 72 20.25 -7.53 -3.77
N ASN A 73 19.99 -7.15 -2.51
CA ASN A 73 18.63 -7.10 -1.97
C ASN A 73 17.80 -6.01 -2.67
N LYS A 74 16.59 -6.36 -3.08
CA LYS A 74 15.68 -5.48 -3.86
C LYS A 74 15.36 -4.18 -3.14
N ALA A 75 14.98 -4.24 -1.86
CA ALA A 75 14.63 -3.05 -1.09
C ALA A 75 15.83 -2.11 -0.91
N GLN A 76 17.00 -2.66 -0.60
CA GLN A 76 18.23 -1.87 -0.42
C GLN A 76 18.64 -1.16 -1.71
N VAL A 77 18.61 -1.85 -2.85
CA VAL A 77 18.95 -1.25 -4.17
C VAL A 77 18.05 -0.04 -4.45
N LEU A 78 16.74 -0.21 -4.35
CA LEU A 78 15.80 0.85 -4.69
C LEU A 78 15.88 2.04 -3.72
N VAL A 79 15.96 1.78 -2.43
CA VAL A 79 16.04 2.84 -1.41
C VAL A 79 17.37 3.61 -1.53
N ASN A 80 18.50 2.93 -1.70
CA ASN A 80 19.78 3.60 -1.90
C ASN A 80 19.74 4.51 -3.14
N ARG A 81 19.13 4.04 -4.23
CA ARG A 81 19.01 4.80 -5.49
C ARG A 81 18.18 6.07 -5.29
N VAL A 82 16.99 5.98 -4.67
CA VAL A 82 16.15 7.16 -4.46
C VAL A 82 16.72 8.09 -3.38
N ASN A 83 17.37 7.56 -2.35
CA ASN A 83 18.05 8.37 -1.34
C ASN A 83 19.18 9.19 -1.98
N CYS A 84 19.99 8.57 -2.83
CA CYS A 84 21.08 9.27 -3.55
C CYS A 84 20.50 10.32 -4.51
N PHE A 85 19.51 9.97 -5.33
CA PHE A 85 19.01 10.84 -6.39
C PHE A 85 18.17 12.02 -5.86
N PHE A 86 17.32 11.79 -4.84
CA PHE A 86 16.39 12.79 -4.28
C PHE A 86 16.86 13.36 -2.94
N ASN A 87 18.08 13.02 -2.47
CA ASN A 87 18.61 13.42 -1.16
C ASN A 87 17.65 13.07 -0.01
N LEU A 88 17.22 11.79 0.05
CA LEU A 88 16.31 11.27 1.05
C LEU A 88 17.05 10.42 2.09
N GLN A 89 16.36 10.07 3.19
CA GLN A 89 16.85 9.20 4.26
C GLN A 89 15.86 8.07 4.56
N TRP A 90 15.28 7.47 3.51
CA TRP A 90 14.36 6.36 3.63
C TRP A 90 15.09 5.09 4.02
N GLN A 91 14.36 4.12 4.57
CA GLN A 91 14.95 2.92 5.14
C GLN A 91 14.54 1.67 4.35
N ALA A 92 15.50 0.76 4.17
CA ALA A 92 15.31 -0.53 3.54
C ALA A 92 15.52 -1.66 4.54
N TYR A 93 14.63 -2.64 4.49
CA TYR A 93 14.67 -3.82 5.34
C TYR A 93 14.67 -5.08 4.48
N PRO A 94 15.74 -5.91 4.49
CA PRO A 94 15.84 -7.15 3.74
C PRO A 94 15.02 -8.27 4.42
N THR A 95 13.79 -7.96 4.82
CA THR A 95 12.88 -8.85 5.53
C THR A 95 11.44 -8.60 5.12
N LYS A 96 10.53 -9.53 5.44
CA LYS A 96 9.09 -9.32 5.26
C LYS A 96 8.56 -8.27 6.24
N LEU A 97 7.67 -7.41 5.77
CA LEU A 97 6.88 -6.56 6.65
C LEU A 97 5.82 -7.42 7.33
N THR A 98 5.83 -7.41 8.66
CA THR A 98 4.91 -8.18 9.50
C THR A 98 4.48 -7.35 10.71
N ARG A 99 3.51 -7.85 11.47
CA ARG A 99 3.10 -7.23 12.74
C ARG A 99 4.28 -7.01 13.70
N LYS A 100 5.31 -7.85 13.66
CA LYS A 100 6.50 -7.76 14.51
C LYS A 100 7.40 -6.57 14.15
N SER A 101 7.21 -5.95 12.98
CA SER A 101 7.92 -4.72 12.58
C SER A 101 7.60 -3.52 13.50
N GLY A 102 6.60 -3.64 14.39
CA GLY A 102 6.38 -2.78 15.55
C GLY A 102 5.91 -1.35 15.28
N GLN A 103 5.78 -0.95 14.00
CA GLN A 103 5.41 0.41 13.63
C GLN A 103 3.92 0.55 13.31
N CYS A 104 3.38 1.74 13.54
CA CYS A 104 2.06 2.12 13.05
C CYS A 104 2.22 2.98 11.81
N TRP A 105 1.65 2.54 10.69
CA TRP A 105 1.73 3.18 9.39
C TRP A 105 0.52 4.08 9.16
N ASP A 106 0.73 5.28 8.58
CA ASP A 106 -0.37 6.07 8.07
C ASP A 106 -0.91 5.41 6.81
N PHE A 107 0.02 4.96 5.94
CA PHE A 107 -0.29 4.11 4.80
C PHE A 107 0.59 2.86 4.79
N LEU A 108 -0.05 1.70 4.69
CA LEU A 108 0.58 0.44 4.33
C LEU A 108 0.38 0.22 2.83
N ILE A 109 1.46 0.04 2.07
CA ILE A 109 1.39 -0.25 0.64
C ILE A 109 1.77 -1.71 0.43
N GLY A 110 0.83 -2.51 -0.06
CA GLY A 110 1.00 -3.93 -0.33
C GLY A 110 1.27 -4.17 -1.82
N CYS A 111 2.51 -4.53 -2.16
CA CYS A 111 2.94 -4.94 -3.49
C CYS A 111 3.33 -6.42 -3.51
N VAL A 112 2.59 -7.22 -2.74
CA VAL A 112 2.81 -8.66 -2.57
C VAL A 112 1.88 -9.46 -3.47
N ASP A 113 2.34 -10.61 -3.92
CA ASP A 113 1.63 -11.49 -4.86
C ASP A 113 0.75 -12.54 -4.17
N SER A 114 1.07 -12.96 -2.94
CA SER A 114 0.38 -14.05 -2.28
C SER A 114 -0.75 -13.62 -1.33
N ALA A 115 -1.79 -14.46 -1.24
CA ALA A 115 -2.88 -14.28 -0.29
C ALA A 115 -2.38 -14.35 1.17
N VAL A 116 -1.38 -15.20 1.44
CA VAL A 116 -0.78 -15.34 2.76
C VAL A 116 -0.08 -14.05 3.18
N ALA A 117 0.69 -13.43 2.26
CA ALA A 117 1.34 -12.15 2.55
C ALA A 117 0.30 -11.05 2.83
N ARG A 118 -0.81 -10.98 2.07
CA ARG A 118 -1.91 -10.03 2.33
C ARG A 118 -2.54 -10.25 3.70
N GLN A 119 -2.73 -11.51 4.13
CA GLN A 119 -3.23 -11.83 5.46
C GLN A 119 -2.27 -11.38 6.58
N GLU A 120 -0.95 -11.48 6.37
CA GLU A 120 0.05 -10.97 7.31
C GLU A 120 0.03 -9.43 7.35
N LEU A 121 -0.12 -8.75 6.21
CA LEU A 121 -0.23 -7.30 6.16
C LEU A 121 -1.49 -6.79 6.89
N ASP A 122 -2.63 -7.48 6.77
CA ASP A 122 -3.87 -7.10 7.50
C ASP A 122 -3.70 -7.15 9.03
N ARG A 123 -2.72 -7.89 9.53
CA ARG A 123 -2.39 -7.95 10.96
C ARG A 123 -1.48 -6.83 11.44
N CYS A 124 -0.89 -6.05 10.53
CA CYS A 124 -0.05 -4.91 10.86
C CYS A 124 -0.89 -3.73 11.40
N ASN A 125 -0.23 -2.77 12.06
CA ASN A 125 -0.88 -1.54 12.50
C ASN A 125 -0.81 -0.49 11.39
N PHE A 126 -1.95 -0.03 10.88
CA PHE A 126 -2.06 1.00 9.84
C PHE A 126 -3.40 1.72 9.91
N HIS A 127 -3.45 2.92 9.33
CA HIS A 127 -4.71 3.62 9.09
C HIS A 127 -5.31 3.19 7.75
N TYR A 128 -4.54 3.30 6.68
CA TYR A 128 -4.94 2.94 5.33
C TYR A 128 -4.04 1.84 4.75
N TRP A 129 -4.64 0.94 3.99
CA TRP A 129 -3.92 -0.05 3.21
C TRP A 129 -4.23 0.12 1.73
N LEU A 130 -3.20 0.44 0.95
CA LEU A 130 -3.22 0.48 -0.50
C LEU A 130 -2.65 -0.83 -1.03
N ASP A 131 -3.52 -1.72 -1.53
CA ASP A 131 -3.11 -2.98 -2.15
C ASP A 131 -2.99 -2.84 -3.66
N LEU A 132 -1.87 -3.28 -4.20
CA LEU A 132 -1.58 -3.36 -5.61
C LEU A 132 -1.47 -4.83 -6.01
N GLY A 133 -2.33 -5.26 -6.92
CA GLY A 133 -2.30 -6.61 -7.47
C GLY A 133 -2.39 -6.59 -8.98
N ASN A 134 -1.76 -7.56 -9.63
CA ASN A 134 -1.90 -7.76 -11.05
C ASN A 134 -1.75 -9.23 -11.45
N SER A 135 -2.31 -9.57 -12.60
CA SER A 135 -2.09 -10.79 -13.36
C SER A 135 -1.44 -10.42 -14.70
N ALA A 136 -1.58 -11.26 -15.72
CA ALA A 136 -0.94 -11.01 -17.03
C ALA A 136 -1.25 -9.61 -17.61
N LYS A 137 -2.53 -9.26 -17.77
CA LYS A 137 -3.00 -8.03 -18.43
C LYS A 137 -3.99 -7.24 -17.58
N PHE A 138 -4.29 -7.72 -16.38
CA PHE A 138 -5.24 -7.10 -15.47
C PHE A 138 -4.53 -6.61 -14.23
N GLY A 139 -4.91 -5.43 -13.77
CA GLY A 139 -4.41 -4.84 -12.54
C GLY A 139 -5.53 -4.36 -11.64
N GLN A 140 -5.22 -4.26 -10.36
CA GLN A 140 -6.09 -3.66 -9.36
C GLN A 140 -5.30 -2.76 -8.43
N VAL A 141 -5.94 -1.69 -8.03
CA VAL A 141 -5.52 -0.79 -6.95
C VAL A 141 -6.70 -0.65 -6.01
N VAL A 142 -6.52 -0.97 -4.74
CA VAL A 142 -7.58 -0.85 -3.73
C VAL A 142 -7.02 -0.16 -2.49
N LEU A 143 -7.58 0.98 -2.16
CA LEU A 143 -7.35 1.67 -0.89
C LEU A 143 -8.49 1.31 0.07
N GLY A 144 -8.14 0.82 1.24
CA GLY A 144 -9.10 0.52 2.30
C GLY A 144 -8.53 0.82 3.67
N GLU A 145 -9.37 0.71 4.68
CA GLU A 145 -8.99 0.90 6.08
C GLU A 145 -8.74 -0.44 6.77
N THR A 146 -8.13 -0.36 7.97
CA THR A 146 -7.89 -1.56 8.78
C THR A 146 -9.20 -2.32 9.05
N SER A 147 -9.14 -3.66 8.95
CA SER A 147 -10.27 -4.52 9.31
C SER A 147 -10.42 -4.74 10.82
N CYS A 148 -9.43 -4.35 11.62
CA CYS A 148 -9.43 -4.52 13.07
C CYS A 148 -9.78 -3.22 13.80
N PRO A 149 -11.01 -3.06 14.32
CA PRO A 149 -11.46 -1.83 15.02
C PRO A 149 -10.62 -1.44 16.25
N GLY A 150 -9.94 -2.40 16.90
CA GLY A 150 -9.09 -2.14 18.07
C GLY A 150 -7.71 -1.57 17.75
N LYS A 151 -7.40 -1.32 16.46
CA LYS A 151 -6.11 -0.77 16.03
C LYS A 151 -6.16 0.72 15.66
N ARG A 152 -7.30 1.28 15.30
CA ARG A 152 -7.57 2.68 15.59
C ARG A 152 -7.82 2.71 17.09
N SER A 153 -7.00 3.40 17.82
CA SER A 153 -7.22 3.58 19.25
C SER A 153 -8.68 3.96 19.44
N ARG A 154 -9.49 2.97 19.89
CA ARG A 154 -10.77 3.29 20.51
C ARG A 154 -10.39 4.37 21.51
N PRO A 155 -10.98 5.57 21.48
CA PRO A 155 -10.65 6.59 22.46
C PRO A 155 -10.67 5.91 23.83
N GLU A 156 -9.65 6.11 24.65
CA GLU A 156 -9.58 5.47 25.98
C GLU A 156 -10.84 5.74 26.79
N SER A 157 -11.45 6.90 26.58
CA SER A 157 -12.79 7.29 27.03
C SER A 157 -13.89 6.28 26.66
N VAL A 158 -13.88 5.70 25.46
CA VAL A 158 -14.89 4.72 25.00
C VAL A 158 -14.63 3.31 25.52
N ALA A 159 -13.38 2.98 25.89
CA ALA A 159 -13.04 1.66 26.44
C ALA A 159 -13.59 1.44 27.86
N HIS A 160 -13.82 2.48 28.63
CA HIS A 160 -14.23 2.43 30.04
C HIS A 160 -15.71 2.72 30.27
N SER A 161 -16.45 3.24 29.27
CA SER A 161 -17.82 3.72 29.46
C SER A 161 -18.92 2.73 29.05
N PHE A 162 -18.89 1.49 29.58
CA PHE A 162 -20.08 0.64 29.56
C PHE A 162 -21.11 1.07 30.62
N HIS A 163 -20.88 2.16 31.35
CA HIS A 163 -21.77 2.66 32.41
C HIS A 163 -22.14 4.15 32.26
N ARG A 164 -23.35 4.37 31.99
CA ARG A 164 -24.39 5.40 32.21
C ARG A 164 -24.07 6.91 32.27
N ASN A 165 -22.85 7.43 32.28
CA ASN A 165 -22.60 8.89 32.32
C ASN A 165 -21.40 9.28 31.48
N MET A 166 -21.54 9.22 30.14
CA MET A 166 -20.55 9.81 29.23
C MET A 166 -20.69 11.33 29.26
N SER A 167 -19.58 12.04 29.36
CA SER A 167 -19.52 13.48 29.12
C SER A 167 -19.91 13.79 27.65
N LYS A 168 -20.28 15.04 27.36
CA LYS A 168 -20.64 15.45 25.99
C LYS A 168 -19.50 15.18 24.98
N ASN A 169 -18.22 15.35 25.40
CA ASN A 169 -17.07 15.07 24.55
C ASN A 169 -16.90 13.57 24.27
N GLU A 170 -17.07 12.72 25.28
CA GLU A 170 -17.02 11.26 25.13
C GLU A 170 -18.17 10.73 24.25
N GLN A 171 -19.36 11.36 24.33
CA GLN A 171 -20.48 11.04 23.45
C GLN A 171 -20.16 11.38 22.00
N ALA A 172 -19.61 12.57 21.74
CA ALA A 172 -19.20 13.00 20.40
C ALA A 172 -18.12 12.07 19.79
N GLU A 173 -17.09 11.70 20.58
CA GLU A 173 -16.06 10.76 20.16
C GLU A 173 -16.64 9.35 19.89
N HIS A 174 -17.62 8.92 20.67
CA HIS A 174 -18.29 7.64 20.47
C HIS A 174 -19.14 7.63 19.20
N GLU A 175 -19.91 8.70 18.94
CA GLU A 175 -20.69 8.85 17.72
C GLU A 175 -19.80 8.92 16.48
N GLU A 176 -18.67 9.65 16.55
CA GLU A 176 -17.68 9.69 15.48
C GLU A 176 -17.07 8.30 15.22
N TRP A 177 -16.78 7.52 16.27
CA TRP A 177 -16.29 6.16 16.14
C TRP A 177 -17.33 5.20 15.54
N LEU A 178 -18.62 5.31 15.94
CA LEU A 178 -19.70 4.52 15.35
C LEU A 178 -19.90 4.87 13.88
N HIS A 179 -19.91 6.17 13.56
CA HIS A 179 -20.01 6.63 12.18
C HIS A 179 -18.86 6.09 11.32
N TRP A 180 -17.60 6.17 11.81
CA TRP A 180 -16.46 5.58 11.14
C TRP A 180 -16.59 4.07 10.94
N LYS A 181 -17.04 3.33 11.94
CA LYS A 181 -17.20 1.88 11.88
C LYS A 181 -18.15 1.45 10.76
N ASP A 182 -19.23 2.22 10.57
CA ASP A 182 -20.26 1.90 9.58
C ASP A 182 -19.92 2.37 8.17
N HIS A 183 -19.04 3.40 8.02
CA HIS A 183 -18.67 4.03 6.75
C HIS A 183 -17.22 3.78 6.32
N ARG A 184 -16.50 2.87 6.99
CA ARG A 184 -15.12 2.57 6.65
C ARG A 184 -14.98 1.99 5.23
N LEU A 185 -13.88 2.35 4.56
CA LEU A 185 -13.54 1.80 3.26
C LEU A 185 -13.15 0.32 3.37
N PRO A 186 -13.80 -0.59 2.62
CA PRO A 186 -13.39 -1.99 2.60
C PRO A 186 -11.99 -2.13 1.99
N ASN A 187 -11.08 -2.82 2.68
CA ASN A 187 -9.78 -3.16 2.13
C ASN A 187 -9.89 -4.37 1.17
N ILE A 188 -8.76 -4.77 0.57
CA ILE A 188 -8.71 -5.86 -0.40
C ILE A 188 -9.30 -7.18 0.12
N LEU A 189 -9.13 -7.50 1.41
CA LEU A 189 -9.70 -8.71 2.03
C LEU A 189 -11.20 -8.57 2.34
N GLY A 190 -11.72 -7.35 2.38
CA GLY A 190 -13.15 -7.07 2.45
C GLY A 190 -13.82 -7.23 1.09
N ILE A 191 -13.16 -6.77 0.02
CA ILE A 191 -13.64 -6.88 -1.37
C ILE A 191 -13.54 -8.34 -1.88
N TYR A 192 -12.45 -9.03 -1.53
CA TYR A 192 -12.18 -10.42 -1.93
C TYR A 192 -12.06 -11.35 -0.71
N PRO A 193 -13.17 -11.75 -0.06
CA PRO A 193 -13.13 -12.60 1.12
C PRO A 193 -12.46 -13.96 0.90
N GLN A 194 -12.44 -14.45 -0.35
CA GLN A 194 -11.73 -15.67 -0.72
C GLN A 194 -10.22 -15.62 -0.47
N LEU A 195 -9.60 -14.43 -0.41
CA LEU A 195 -8.20 -14.28 -0.05
C LEU A 195 -7.91 -14.62 1.43
N LYS A 196 -8.94 -14.70 2.27
CA LYS A 196 -8.84 -15.15 3.68
C LYS A 196 -8.76 -16.68 3.84
N ARG A 197 -9.07 -17.45 2.79
CA ARG A 197 -9.06 -18.94 2.84
C ARG A 197 -7.63 -19.46 2.75
N LYS A 198 -7.25 -20.38 3.66
CA LYS A 198 -5.88 -20.88 3.83
C LYS A 198 -5.35 -21.82 2.69
N ASN A 199 -6.21 -22.31 1.79
CA ASN A 199 -5.87 -23.44 0.90
C ASN A 199 -5.92 -23.06 -0.59
N ARG A 200 -5.25 -21.98 -1.03
CA ARG A 200 -4.92 -21.87 -2.45
C ARG A 200 -3.48 -22.31 -2.66
N LYS A 201 -3.27 -23.40 -3.42
CA LYS A 201 -1.99 -23.65 -4.09
C LYS A 201 -1.81 -22.46 -5.07
N GLU A 202 -1.02 -21.50 -4.67
CA GLU A 202 -0.56 -20.46 -5.57
C GLU A 202 0.53 -21.08 -6.43
N ASP A 203 0.39 -20.97 -7.74
CA ASP A 203 1.44 -21.38 -8.69
C ASP A 203 2.53 -20.29 -8.66
N THR A 204 3.41 -20.39 -7.66
CA THR A 204 4.42 -19.39 -7.32
C THR A 204 5.82 -19.80 -7.74
N ALA A 205 5.95 -20.73 -8.72
CA ALA A 205 7.27 -21.06 -9.24
C ALA A 205 7.93 -19.81 -9.82
N PRO A 206 9.10 -19.40 -9.27
CA PRO A 206 9.80 -18.21 -9.76
C PRO A 206 10.22 -18.44 -11.21
N SER A 207 10.10 -17.42 -12.05
CA SER A 207 10.61 -17.46 -13.41
C SER A 207 12.13 -17.43 -13.40
N CYS A 208 12.76 -18.31 -14.20
CA CYS A 208 14.22 -18.40 -14.29
C CYS A 208 14.82 -17.33 -15.23
N SER A 209 14.04 -16.81 -16.19
CA SER A 209 14.48 -15.81 -17.17
C SER A 209 13.47 -14.70 -17.35
N LEU A 210 13.92 -13.57 -17.96
CA LEU A 210 13.04 -12.48 -18.34
C LEU A 210 11.99 -12.93 -19.36
N ALA A 211 12.35 -13.74 -20.34
CA ALA A 211 11.43 -14.24 -21.36
C ALA A 211 10.26 -15.01 -20.73
N GLU A 212 10.55 -15.94 -19.83
CA GLU A 212 9.53 -16.69 -19.08
C GLU A 212 8.65 -15.77 -18.20
N ALA A 213 9.24 -14.74 -17.61
CA ALA A 213 8.49 -13.78 -16.82
C ALA A 213 7.52 -12.93 -17.69
N LEU A 214 7.91 -12.60 -18.93
CA LEU A 214 7.07 -11.86 -19.87
C LEU A 214 5.93 -12.71 -20.45
N GLU A 215 6.07 -14.02 -20.54
CA GLU A 215 4.96 -14.90 -20.88
C GLU A 215 3.86 -14.89 -19.81
N LYS A 216 4.24 -14.71 -18.53
CA LYS A 216 3.32 -14.69 -17.40
C LYS A 216 2.69 -13.31 -17.16
N GLN A 217 3.39 -12.21 -17.49
CA GLN A 217 2.94 -10.84 -17.23
C GLN A 217 3.36 -9.91 -18.36
N ASP A 218 2.42 -9.02 -18.77
CA ASP A 218 2.70 -7.92 -19.69
C ASP A 218 3.77 -6.98 -19.13
N LEU A 219 4.63 -6.46 -20.03
CA LEU A 219 5.76 -5.62 -19.65
C LEU A 219 5.38 -4.39 -18.82
N PHE A 220 4.28 -3.73 -19.19
CA PHE A 220 3.89 -2.45 -18.59
C PHE A 220 2.81 -2.54 -17.52
N ILE A 221 2.29 -3.73 -17.20
CA ILE A 221 1.21 -3.87 -16.20
C ILE A 221 1.63 -3.34 -14.82
N ASN A 222 2.85 -3.64 -14.37
CA ASN A 222 3.34 -3.21 -13.08
C ASN A 222 3.44 -1.68 -12.97
N GLN A 223 4.02 -1.05 -14.00
CA GLN A 223 4.14 0.41 -14.06
C GLN A 223 2.77 1.08 -14.10
N THR A 224 1.83 0.54 -14.88
CA THR A 224 0.48 1.08 -14.99
C THR A 224 -0.25 1.02 -13.65
N VAL A 225 -0.23 -0.12 -12.97
CA VAL A 225 -0.85 -0.28 -11.65
C VAL A 225 -0.24 0.69 -10.64
N ALA A 226 1.09 0.79 -10.60
CA ALA A 226 1.78 1.72 -9.72
C ALA A 226 1.43 3.19 -10.02
N THR A 227 1.27 3.56 -11.29
CA THR A 227 0.87 4.92 -11.70
C THR A 227 -0.52 5.28 -11.16
N PHE A 228 -1.50 4.38 -11.29
CA PHE A 228 -2.85 4.61 -10.76
C PHE A 228 -2.87 4.65 -9.22
N ALA A 229 -2.05 3.82 -8.56
CA ALA A 229 -1.91 3.85 -7.10
C ALA A 229 -1.31 5.18 -6.61
N LEU A 230 -0.26 5.67 -7.26
CA LEU A 230 0.37 6.95 -6.94
C LEU A 230 -0.59 8.13 -7.20
N GLN A 231 -1.36 8.08 -8.28
CA GLN A 231 -2.37 9.10 -8.57
C GLN A 231 -3.46 9.13 -7.50
N LEU A 232 -3.92 7.96 -7.03
CA LEU A 232 -4.91 7.87 -5.94
C LEU A 232 -4.37 8.47 -4.64
N LEU A 233 -3.11 8.15 -4.27
CA LEU A 233 -2.45 8.74 -3.11
C LEU A 233 -2.30 10.25 -3.24
N TRP A 234 -1.87 10.72 -4.43
CA TRP A 234 -1.73 12.16 -4.71
C TRP A 234 -3.04 12.91 -4.50
N GLN A 235 -4.14 12.41 -5.08
CA GLN A 235 -5.46 13.01 -4.91
C GLN A 235 -5.88 13.01 -3.45
N PHE A 236 -5.72 11.87 -2.76
CA PHE A 236 -6.13 11.74 -1.36
C PHE A 236 -5.41 12.73 -0.45
N ILE A 237 -4.07 12.85 -0.58
CA ILE A 237 -3.27 13.73 0.25
C ILE A 237 -3.53 15.21 -0.09
N ARG A 238 -3.62 15.53 -1.39
CA ARG A 238 -3.76 16.90 -1.86
C ARG A 238 -5.15 17.47 -1.61
N GLU A 239 -6.19 16.68 -1.85
CA GLU A 239 -7.59 17.12 -1.79
C GLU A 239 -8.24 16.87 -0.42
N GLY A 240 -7.54 16.17 0.48
CA GLY A 240 -8.03 15.84 1.80
C GLY A 240 -9.22 14.89 1.81
N GLY A 241 -9.43 14.14 0.72
CA GLY A 241 -10.49 13.13 0.62
C GLY A 241 -10.67 12.57 -0.78
N LEU A 242 -11.43 11.47 -0.90
CA LEU A 242 -11.67 10.74 -2.14
C LEU A 242 -13.15 10.42 -2.36
N ASP A 243 -13.58 10.40 -3.63
CA ASP A 243 -14.88 9.89 -4.07
C ASP A 243 -14.79 8.45 -4.62
N ILE A 244 -13.56 8.01 -4.91
CA ILE A 244 -13.23 6.66 -5.35
C ILE A 244 -12.11 6.11 -4.46
N HIS A 245 -12.08 4.80 -4.24
CA HIS A 245 -11.05 4.18 -3.40
C HIS A 245 -10.20 3.13 -4.14
N GLY A 246 -10.29 3.09 -5.47
CA GLY A 246 -9.48 2.17 -6.25
C GLY A 246 -9.83 2.13 -7.73
N TYR A 247 -9.16 1.21 -8.42
CA TYR A 247 -9.32 0.99 -9.86
C TYR A 247 -9.18 -0.49 -10.19
N PHE A 248 -9.97 -0.96 -11.17
CA PHE A 248 -9.69 -2.15 -11.96
C PHE A 248 -9.19 -1.74 -13.34
N ILE A 249 -8.08 -2.32 -13.77
CA ILE A 249 -7.36 -1.97 -14.98
C ILE A 249 -7.29 -3.19 -15.89
N ASN A 250 -7.64 -3.01 -17.17
CA ASN A 250 -7.49 -4.02 -18.20
C ASN A 250 -6.64 -3.43 -19.34
N LEU A 251 -5.35 -3.81 -19.42
CA LEU A 251 -4.45 -3.31 -20.45
C LEU A 251 -4.79 -3.82 -21.85
N GLN A 252 -5.42 -4.99 -21.97
CA GLN A 252 -5.78 -5.53 -23.28
C GLN A 252 -6.82 -4.68 -24.01
N THR A 253 -7.74 -4.07 -23.25
CA THR A 253 -8.82 -3.24 -23.78
C THR A 253 -8.61 -1.75 -23.52
N GLY A 254 -7.60 -1.37 -22.75
CA GLY A 254 -7.39 0.00 -22.28
C GLY A 254 -8.44 0.48 -21.26
N LYS A 255 -9.31 -0.41 -20.77
CA LYS A 255 -10.41 -0.02 -19.86
C LYS A 255 -9.91 0.12 -18.42
N VAL A 256 -10.24 1.25 -17.81
CA VAL A 256 -10.07 1.51 -16.38
C VAL A 256 -11.43 1.73 -15.74
N THR A 257 -11.74 0.98 -14.71
CA THR A 257 -13.01 1.07 -13.98
C THR A 257 -12.73 1.54 -12.55
N PRO A 258 -13.20 2.74 -12.16
CA PRO A 258 -13.04 3.23 -10.80
C PRO A 258 -13.94 2.45 -9.84
N LEU A 259 -13.51 2.37 -8.57
CA LEU A 259 -14.28 1.84 -7.45
C LEU A 259 -14.87 3.02 -6.66
N PRO A 260 -16.17 3.33 -6.82
CA PRO A 260 -16.79 4.46 -6.11
C PRO A 260 -16.93 4.15 -4.62
N ILE A 261 -16.81 5.19 -3.79
CA ILE A 261 -17.17 5.15 -2.38
C ILE A 261 -18.69 5.31 -2.29
N LYS A 262 -19.35 4.35 -1.65
CA LYS A 262 -20.80 4.30 -1.49
C LYS A 262 -21.28 5.14 -0.31
#